data_0ccf4d8974f2acb78d851d2c5f932f3f
#
_entry.id   0ccf4d8974f2acb78d851d2c5f932f3f
#
_cell.length_a   1.000
_cell.length_b   1.000
_cell.length_c   1.000
_cell.angle_alpha   90.00
_cell.angle_beta   90.00
_cell.angle_gamma   90.00
#
_symmetry.space_group_name_H-M   'P 1'
#
loop_
_entity.id
_entity.type
_entity.pdbx_description
1 polymer ?
#
loop_
_entity_poly.entity_id
_entity_poly.type
_entity_poly.pdbx_seq_one_letter_code
_entity_poly.pdbx_strand_id
1 'polypeptide(L)'
;DTDRSRGLGDVYKRQILYRATEYNVKEDTGRVDYDQMEEVALREKPKLIVGGGSAYSREWDYKRMREIADKVGALLMIDMAHPAGLIAAGLLNNPLEYAHIVTSTTHKTLRGPRGGIILLGKDFENPWGKKTPKGEIKKMSQLLDSAVFPGIQGGPLEHVIAAKAVAFGEALEPEYKTYQAQVKANAAAMAKAFTDKGYKIISGGTDNHSM
;
A
#
# COMPACT_ATOMS: atom_id res chain seq x y z
N ASP A 1 -18.04 -1.25 15.10
CA ASP A 1 -18.19 0.20 14.93
C ASP A 1 -16.91 0.96 15.33
N THR A 2 -15.77 0.50 14.89
CA THR A 2 -14.47 1.02 15.33
C THR A 2 -13.64 1.70 14.25
N ASP A 3 -14.11 1.81 13.02
CA ASP A 3 -13.35 2.45 11.93
C ASP A 3 -13.86 3.87 11.59
N ARG A 4 -13.94 4.73 12.62
CA ARG A 4 -14.23 6.16 12.43
C ARG A 4 -13.11 6.95 11.77
N SER A 5 -11.91 6.36 11.61
CA SER A 5 -10.76 7.00 10.96
C SER A 5 -10.86 7.07 9.43
N ARG A 6 -11.74 6.25 8.87
CA ARG A 6 -11.97 6.20 7.42
C ARG A 6 -13.37 6.72 7.10
N GLY A 7 -13.66 7.95 7.15
CA GLY A 7 -14.94 8.59 6.95
C GLY A 7 -16.11 7.66 6.52
N LEU A 8 -17.23 7.73 7.21
CA LEU A 8 -18.44 6.91 7.00
C LEU A 8 -18.84 6.75 5.52
N GLY A 9 -18.52 7.73 4.66
CA GLY A 9 -18.80 7.68 3.24
C GLY A 9 -17.93 6.68 2.45
N ASP A 10 -16.73 6.35 2.93
CA ASP A 10 -15.82 5.44 2.24
C ASP A 10 -16.22 3.97 2.49
N VAL A 11 -16.57 3.62 3.72
CA VAL A 11 -17.08 2.30 4.09
C VAL A 11 -18.41 2.01 3.39
N TYR A 12 -19.33 2.97 3.40
CA TYR A 12 -20.65 2.84 2.76
C TYR A 12 -20.52 2.67 1.23
N LYS A 13 -19.68 3.43 0.55
CA LYS A 13 -19.44 3.30 -0.89
C LYS A 13 -18.84 1.95 -1.27
N ARG A 14 -17.93 1.43 -0.47
CA ARG A 14 -17.34 0.11 -0.71
C ARG A 14 -18.36 -1.00 -0.61
N GLN A 15 -19.24 -0.96 0.39
CA GLN A 15 -20.30 -1.96 0.59
C GLN A 15 -21.35 -1.96 -0.52
N ILE A 16 -21.60 -0.82 -1.17
CA ILE A 16 -22.52 -0.76 -2.32
C ILE A 16 -21.90 -1.36 -3.58
N LEU A 17 -20.61 -1.10 -3.82
CA LEU A 17 -19.92 -1.52 -5.05
C LEU A 17 -19.25 -2.90 -4.91
N TYR A 18 -18.83 -3.25 -3.70
CA TYR A 18 -18.05 -4.45 -3.43
C TYR A 18 -18.52 -5.13 -2.14
N ARG A 19 -18.53 -6.46 -2.15
CA ARG A 19 -18.62 -7.24 -0.92
C ARG A 19 -17.25 -7.25 -0.26
N ALA A 20 -17.06 -6.39 0.74
CA ALA A 20 -15.84 -6.32 1.51
C ALA A 20 -15.89 -7.31 2.69
N THR A 21 -14.76 -7.93 2.97
CA THR A 21 -14.52 -8.73 4.18
C THR A 21 -13.17 -8.35 4.76
N GLU A 22 -12.95 -8.59 6.03
CA GLU A 22 -11.82 -8.07 6.79
C GLU A 22 -10.96 -9.19 7.34
N TYR A 23 -9.68 -8.92 7.47
CA TYR A 23 -8.73 -9.65 8.30
C TYR A 23 -8.12 -8.64 9.29
N ASN A 24 -7.66 -9.12 10.44
CA ASN A 24 -7.31 -8.26 11.55
C ASN A 24 -5.85 -8.46 11.99
N VAL A 25 -5.47 -7.73 13.03
CA VAL A 25 -4.24 -7.95 13.78
C VAL A 25 -4.52 -8.89 14.97
N LYS A 26 -3.52 -9.64 15.40
CA LYS A 26 -3.57 -10.46 16.62
C LYS A 26 -3.66 -9.54 17.83
N GLU A 27 -4.61 -9.83 18.75
CA GLU A 27 -4.86 -8.98 19.92
C GLU A 27 -3.67 -8.91 20.87
N ASP A 28 -2.93 -9.99 21.00
CA ASP A 28 -1.76 -10.11 21.89
C ASP A 28 -0.53 -9.36 21.38
N THR A 29 -0.27 -9.40 20.08
CA THR A 29 0.93 -8.85 19.46
C THR A 29 0.71 -7.53 18.72
N GLY A 30 -0.54 -7.20 18.34
CA GLY A 30 -0.86 -6.07 17.47
C GLY A 30 -0.28 -6.21 16.06
N ARG A 31 0.13 -7.42 15.65
CA ARG A 31 0.67 -7.71 14.31
C ARG A 31 -0.40 -8.32 13.43
N VAL A 32 -0.31 -8.10 12.11
CA VAL A 32 -1.23 -8.68 11.13
C VAL A 32 -1.31 -10.19 11.31
N ASP A 33 -2.53 -10.71 11.37
CA ASP A 33 -2.81 -12.14 11.46
C ASP A 33 -2.92 -12.73 10.05
N TYR A 34 -1.80 -13.20 9.52
CA TYR A 34 -1.75 -13.82 8.19
C TYR A 34 -2.45 -15.17 8.13
N ASP A 35 -2.61 -15.87 9.25
CA ASP A 35 -3.31 -17.15 9.30
C ASP A 35 -4.83 -16.91 9.20
N GLN A 36 -5.35 -15.93 9.95
CA GLN A 36 -6.73 -15.47 9.79
C GLN A 36 -6.98 -14.94 8.37
N MET A 37 -6.03 -14.16 7.81
CA MET A 37 -6.13 -13.67 6.43
C MET A 37 -6.29 -14.83 5.44
N GLU A 38 -5.50 -15.90 5.58
CA GLU A 38 -5.58 -17.10 4.74
C GLU A 38 -6.91 -17.82 4.91
N GLU A 39 -7.37 -18.03 6.14
CA GLU A 39 -8.66 -18.65 6.43
C GLU A 39 -9.82 -17.87 5.78
N VAL A 40 -9.84 -16.55 5.96
CA VAL A 40 -10.84 -15.66 5.35
C VAL A 40 -10.78 -15.72 3.83
N ALA A 41 -9.57 -15.68 3.26
CA ALA A 41 -9.40 -15.74 1.80
C ALA A 41 -9.90 -17.06 1.21
N LEU A 42 -9.60 -18.18 1.85
CA LEU A 42 -10.08 -19.51 1.43
C LEU A 42 -11.60 -19.64 1.50
N ARG A 43 -12.22 -19.07 2.53
CA ARG A 43 -13.68 -19.08 2.74
C ARG A 43 -14.40 -18.16 1.74
N GLU A 44 -13.94 -16.92 1.61
CA GLU A 44 -14.64 -15.87 0.85
C GLU A 44 -14.24 -15.81 -0.62
N LYS A 45 -13.10 -16.39 -1.00
CA LYS A 45 -12.54 -16.40 -2.37
C LYS A 45 -12.59 -15.02 -3.04
N PRO A 46 -11.96 -14.02 -2.45
CA PRO A 46 -11.99 -12.65 -2.97
C PRO A 46 -11.33 -12.59 -4.34
N LYS A 47 -11.74 -11.62 -5.17
CA LYS A 47 -11.05 -11.30 -6.44
C LYS A 47 -9.84 -10.42 -6.24
N LEU A 48 -9.80 -9.67 -5.13
CA LEU A 48 -8.75 -8.73 -4.77
C LEU A 48 -8.49 -8.80 -3.26
N ILE A 49 -7.24 -8.96 -2.90
CA ILE A 49 -6.76 -8.80 -1.53
C ILE A 49 -6.03 -7.46 -1.47
N VAL A 50 -6.37 -6.63 -0.47
CA VAL A 50 -5.76 -5.31 -0.28
C VAL A 50 -4.96 -5.34 1.00
N GLY A 51 -3.69 -4.93 0.92
CA GLY A 51 -2.81 -4.72 2.06
C GLY A 51 -2.30 -3.29 2.14
N GLY A 52 -1.80 -2.93 3.29
CA GLY A 52 -1.32 -1.58 3.59
C GLY A 52 -2.08 -0.96 4.76
N GLY A 53 -1.50 0.01 5.41
CA GLY A 53 -2.11 0.65 6.57
C GLY A 53 -1.52 2.00 6.87
N SER A 54 -2.37 2.91 7.35
CA SER A 54 -1.97 4.26 7.73
C SER A 54 -1.29 4.32 9.09
N ALA A 55 -1.62 3.40 9.99
CA ALA A 55 -1.19 3.41 11.38
C ALA A 55 -0.50 2.10 11.81
N TYR A 56 -0.12 1.25 10.87
CA TYR A 56 0.58 0.01 11.16
C TYR A 56 2.09 0.25 11.23
N SER A 57 2.67 0.07 12.40
CA SER A 57 4.07 0.43 12.67
C SER A 57 5.07 -0.68 12.36
N ARG A 58 4.64 -1.83 11.89
CA ARG A 58 5.52 -2.96 11.57
C ARG A 58 5.63 -3.20 10.07
N GLU A 59 6.64 -3.94 9.66
CA GLU A 59 6.77 -4.39 8.28
C GLU A 59 5.68 -5.39 7.91
N TRP A 60 5.31 -5.38 6.64
CA TRP A 60 4.36 -6.32 6.05
C TRP A 60 5.11 -7.50 5.45
N ASP A 61 4.58 -8.71 5.63
CA ASP A 61 5.05 -9.89 4.91
C ASP A 61 4.33 -9.98 3.54
N TYR A 62 4.81 -9.21 2.58
CA TYR A 62 4.24 -9.19 1.23
C TYR A 62 4.34 -10.54 0.53
N LYS A 63 5.39 -11.32 0.82
CA LYS A 63 5.56 -12.67 0.28
C LYS A 63 4.43 -13.58 0.74
N ARG A 64 4.16 -13.62 2.05
CA ARG A 64 3.06 -14.41 2.61
C ARG A 64 1.71 -13.97 2.07
N MET A 65 1.48 -12.67 1.94
CA MET A 65 0.25 -12.13 1.32
C MET A 65 0.10 -12.59 -0.12
N ARG A 66 1.18 -12.61 -0.90
CA ARG A 66 1.18 -13.10 -2.27
C ARG A 66 0.85 -14.57 -2.36
N GLU A 67 1.45 -15.39 -1.50
CA GLU A 67 1.15 -16.83 -1.42
C GLU A 67 -0.33 -17.10 -1.12
N ILE A 68 -0.92 -16.31 -0.21
CA ILE A 68 -2.35 -16.39 0.10
C ILE A 68 -3.20 -15.99 -1.12
N ALA A 69 -2.85 -14.90 -1.79
CA ALA A 69 -3.56 -14.44 -2.98
C ALA A 69 -3.54 -15.48 -4.11
N ASP A 70 -2.39 -16.08 -4.36
CA ASP A 70 -2.21 -17.12 -5.38
C ASP A 70 -3.04 -18.38 -5.07
N LYS A 71 -3.15 -18.80 -3.81
CA LYS A 71 -3.96 -19.95 -3.38
C LYS A 71 -5.45 -19.81 -3.76
N VAL A 72 -5.96 -18.59 -3.78
CA VAL A 72 -7.38 -18.34 -4.07
C VAL A 72 -7.62 -17.71 -5.44
N GLY A 73 -6.56 -17.49 -6.22
CA GLY A 73 -6.62 -16.85 -7.54
C GLY A 73 -6.98 -15.36 -7.48
N ALA A 74 -6.67 -14.69 -6.37
CA ALA A 74 -6.92 -13.27 -6.18
C ALA A 74 -5.77 -12.42 -6.70
N LEU A 75 -6.07 -11.18 -7.13
CA LEU A 75 -5.05 -10.16 -7.27
C LEU A 75 -4.65 -9.63 -5.89
N LEU A 76 -3.36 -9.35 -5.71
CA LEU A 76 -2.84 -8.66 -4.53
C LEU A 76 -2.56 -7.21 -4.87
N MET A 77 -3.19 -6.28 -4.15
CA MET A 77 -2.91 -4.84 -4.21
C MET A 77 -2.35 -4.37 -2.87
N ILE A 78 -1.24 -3.65 -2.92
CA ILE A 78 -0.62 -3.06 -1.72
C ILE A 78 -0.65 -1.55 -1.83
N ASP A 79 -1.23 -0.89 -0.84
CA ASP A 79 -1.08 0.55 -0.66
C ASP A 79 0.11 0.84 0.25
N MET A 80 1.18 1.36 -0.34
CA MET A 80 2.41 1.70 0.38
C MET A 80 2.52 3.19 0.72
N ALA A 81 1.43 3.94 0.64
CA ALA A 81 1.46 5.41 0.72
C ALA A 81 2.20 5.95 1.95
N HIS A 82 2.01 5.36 3.13
CA HIS A 82 2.66 5.82 4.36
C HIS A 82 4.16 5.55 4.36
N PRO A 83 4.66 4.32 4.17
CA PRO A 83 6.08 4.00 4.19
C PRO A 83 6.81 4.21 2.85
N ALA A 84 6.18 4.77 1.83
CA ALA A 84 6.73 4.83 0.47
C ALA A 84 8.13 5.45 0.39
N GLY A 85 8.42 6.48 1.18
CA GLY A 85 9.75 7.10 1.23
C GLY A 85 10.81 6.16 1.80
N LEU A 86 10.49 5.38 2.83
CA LEU A 86 11.41 4.40 3.41
C LEU A 86 11.64 3.22 2.46
N ILE A 87 10.60 2.80 1.73
CA ILE A 87 10.70 1.76 0.71
C ILE A 87 11.59 2.23 -0.44
N ALA A 88 11.38 3.45 -0.95
CA ALA A 88 12.20 4.05 -2.00
C ALA A 88 13.68 4.17 -1.59
N ALA A 89 13.94 4.46 -0.31
CA ALA A 89 15.29 4.49 0.26
C ALA A 89 15.91 3.09 0.50
N GLY A 90 15.18 2.00 0.24
CA GLY A 90 15.63 0.62 0.48
C GLY A 90 15.76 0.26 1.97
N LEU A 91 14.97 0.89 2.84
CA LEU A 91 15.00 0.68 4.29
C LEU A 91 13.87 -0.21 4.81
N LEU A 92 12.92 -0.58 3.94
CA LEU A 92 11.81 -1.50 4.17
C LEU A 92 11.60 -2.41 2.96
N ASN A 93 10.87 -3.50 3.17
CA ASN A 93 10.52 -4.45 2.11
C ASN A 93 9.80 -3.76 0.94
N ASN A 94 10.13 -4.18 -0.27
CA ASN A 94 9.55 -3.62 -1.49
C ASN A 94 8.32 -4.44 -1.93
N PRO A 95 7.10 -3.89 -1.90
CA PRO A 95 5.90 -4.61 -2.32
C PRO A 95 5.85 -4.90 -3.83
N LEU A 96 6.60 -4.17 -4.66
CA LEU A 96 6.64 -4.38 -6.12
C LEU A 96 7.19 -5.75 -6.53
N GLU A 97 7.91 -6.40 -5.64
CA GLU A 97 8.44 -7.76 -5.87
C GLU A 97 7.34 -8.83 -5.79
N TYR A 98 6.26 -8.55 -5.06
CA TYR A 98 5.23 -9.54 -4.72
C TYR A 98 3.84 -9.14 -5.19
N ALA A 99 3.47 -7.87 -5.07
CA ALA A 99 2.13 -7.41 -5.39
C ALA A 99 1.88 -7.34 -6.90
N HIS A 100 0.65 -7.59 -7.30
CA HIS A 100 0.20 -7.40 -8.68
C HIS A 100 0.06 -5.92 -9.01
N ILE A 101 -0.44 -5.14 -8.06
CA ILE A 101 -0.67 -3.70 -8.16
C ILE A 101 -0.17 -3.05 -6.88
N VAL A 102 0.53 -1.93 -7.00
CA VAL A 102 0.94 -1.12 -5.85
C VAL A 102 0.40 0.29 -6.03
N THR A 103 -0.20 0.83 -4.99
CA THR A 103 -0.65 2.23 -4.96
C THR A 103 0.14 3.02 -3.94
N SER A 104 0.31 4.30 -4.19
CA SER A 104 0.93 5.22 -3.24
C SER A 104 0.41 6.63 -3.42
N THR A 105 0.53 7.41 -2.37
CA THR A 105 0.55 8.87 -2.46
C THR A 105 1.99 9.36 -2.63
N THR A 106 2.14 10.58 -3.15
CA THR A 106 3.47 11.20 -3.31
C THR A 106 3.83 12.18 -2.20
N HIS A 107 2.89 12.52 -1.31
CA HIS A 107 2.98 13.62 -0.34
C HIS A 107 3.13 13.19 1.13
N LYS A 108 3.47 11.94 1.42
CA LYS A 108 3.74 11.43 2.78
C LYS A 108 5.25 11.28 2.97
N THR A 109 5.73 10.14 3.40
CA THR A 109 7.19 9.92 3.57
C THR A 109 7.99 10.11 2.29
N LEU A 110 7.35 9.95 1.11
CA LEU A 110 7.98 10.22 -0.18
C LEU A 110 8.30 11.71 -0.41
N ARG A 111 7.72 12.62 0.39
CA ARG A 111 8.08 14.05 0.47
C ARG A 111 7.83 14.84 -0.82
N GLY A 112 6.90 14.38 -1.66
CA GLY A 112 6.54 15.04 -2.92
C GLY A 112 5.25 15.88 -2.84
N PRO A 113 4.75 16.36 -3.97
CA PRO A 113 3.50 17.10 -4.06
C PRO A 113 2.30 16.18 -3.78
N ARG A 114 1.15 16.78 -3.46
CA ARG A 114 -0.09 16.03 -3.27
C ARG A 114 -0.52 15.37 -4.58
N GLY A 115 -0.65 14.04 -4.54
CA GLY A 115 -1.05 13.23 -5.68
C GLY A 115 -0.96 11.75 -5.37
N GLY A 116 -1.36 10.92 -6.35
CA GLY A 116 -1.24 9.47 -6.29
C GLY A 116 -0.42 8.92 -7.44
N ILE A 117 0.04 7.68 -7.28
CA ILE A 117 0.67 6.87 -8.31
C ILE A 117 0.15 5.43 -8.22
N ILE A 118 0.09 4.76 -9.36
CA ILE A 118 -0.18 3.33 -9.46
C ILE A 118 1.03 2.70 -10.14
N LEU A 119 1.55 1.64 -9.59
CA LEU A 119 2.76 0.97 -10.02
C LEU A 119 2.49 -0.52 -10.24
N LEU A 120 3.21 -1.09 -11.21
CA LEU A 120 3.28 -2.52 -11.46
C LEU A 120 4.75 -2.92 -11.44
N GLY A 121 5.13 -3.91 -10.64
CA GLY A 121 6.48 -4.47 -10.66
C GLY A 121 6.73 -5.24 -11.97
N LYS A 122 5.69 -5.93 -12.45
CA LYS A 122 5.65 -6.62 -13.73
C LYS A 122 4.27 -6.47 -14.34
N ASP A 123 4.20 -6.07 -15.61
CA ASP A 123 2.92 -6.01 -16.33
C ASP A 123 2.47 -7.41 -16.75
N PHE A 124 1.16 -7.64 -16.79
CA PHE A 124 0.55 -8.94 -17.08
C PHE A 124 -0.77 -8.81 -17.85
N GLU A 125 -1.22 -9.87 -18.46
CA GLU A 125 -2.51 -9.93 -19.13
C GLU A 125 -3.65 -9.85 -18.11
N ASN A 126 -4.68 -9.05 -18.39
CA ASN A 126 -5.80 -8.92 -17.47
C ASN A 126 -6.55 -10.26 -17.33
N PRO A 127 -6.92 -10.65 -16.08
CA PRO A 127 -7.57 -11.94 -15.83
C PRO A 127 -9.04 -11.99 -16.27
N TRP A 128 -9.59 -10.88 -16.76
CA TRP A 128 -11.00 -10.78 -17.19
C TRP A 128 -11.18 -10.98 -18.70
N GLY A 129 -10.11 -11.29 -19.44
CA GLY A 129 -10.18 -11.53 -20.88
C GLY A 129 -10.58 -10.30 -21.71
N LYS A 130 -10.45 -9.07 -21.16
CA LYS A 130 -10.75 -7.85 -21.90
C LYS A 130 -9.76 -7.68 -23.04
N LYS A 131 -10.28 -7.42 -24.25
CA LYS A 131 -9.51 -7.37 -25.49
C LYS A 131 -9.39 -5.95 -26.06
N THR A 132 -8.38 -5.74 -26.86
CA THR A 132 -8.24 -4.61 -27.76
C THR A 132 -9.19 -4.73 -28.94
N PRO A 133 -9.42 -3.66 -29.74
CA PRO A 133 -10.17 -3.75 -30.99
C PRO A 133 -9.60 -4.75 -31.98
N LYS A 134 -8.30 -5.07 -31.88
CA LYS A 134 -7.61 -6.07 -32.71
C LYS A 134 -7.75 -7.51 -32.21
N GLY A 135 -8.46 -7.73 -31.10
CA GLY A 135 -8.71 -9.05 -30.50
C GLY A 135 -7.63 -9.55 -29.53
N GLU A 136 -6.57 -8.80 -29.30
CA GLU A 136 -5.50 -9.14 -28.35
C GLU A 136 -5.95 -8.89 -26.90
N ILE A 137 -5.52 -9.74 -25.95
CA ILE A 137 -5.81 -9.50 -24.52
C ILE A 137 -5.06 -8.26 -24.04
N LYS A 138 -5.77 -7.33 -23.45
CA LYS A 138 -5.17 -6.11 -22.88
C LYS A 138 -4.28 -6.45 -21.69
N LYS A 139 -3.16 -5.76 -21.59
CA LYS A 139 -2.34 -5.75 -20.37
C LYS A 139 -3.04 -5.02 -19.23
N MET A 140 -2.63 -5.32 -17.98
CA MET A 140 -3.19 -4.66 -16.79
C MET A 140 -2.90 -3.16 -16.81
N SER A 141 -1.70 -2.73 -17.22
CA SER A 141 -1.35 -1.32 -17.39
C SER A 141 -2.35 -0.57 -18.27
N GLN A 142 -2.74 -1.14 -19.39
CA GLN A 142 -3.71 -0.53 -20.32
C GLN A 142 -5.11 -0.35 -19.69
N LEU A 143 -5.49 -1.28 -18.80
CA LEU A 143 -6.76 -1.17 -18.08
C LEU A 143 -6.69 -0.09 -17.01
N LEU A 144 -5.58 -0.02 -16.27
CA LEU A 144 -5.36 0.99 -15.24
C LEU A 144 -5.27 2.39 -15.87
N ASP A 145 -4.52 2.56 -16.95
CA ASP A 145 -4.41 3.83 -17.67
C ASP A 145 -5.78 4.32 -18.14
N SER A 146 -6.57 3.45 -18.77
CA SER A 146 -7.91 3.85 -19.22
C SER A 146 -8.91 4.07 -18.08
N ALA A 147 -8.72 3.43 -16.94
CA ALA A 147 -9.53 3.68 -15.74
C ALA A 147 -9.19 5.02 -15.09
N VAL A 148 -7.92 5.42 -15.13
CA VAL A 148 -7.47 6.74 -14.66
C VAL A 148 -7.92 7.82 -15.66
N PHE A 149 -7.53 7.69 -16.92
CA PHE A 149 -7.89 8.64 -17.97
C PHE A 149 -8.30 7.89 -19.25
N PRO A 150 -9.49 8.18 -19.78
CA PRO A 150 -10.46 9.20 -19.38
C PRO A 150 -11.50 8.71 -18.34
N GLY A 151 -11.27 7.56 -17.68
CA GLY A 151 -12.27 6.93 -16.81
C GLY A 151 -12.72 7.79 -15.63
N ILE A 152 -11.77 8.36 -14.89
CA ILE A 152 -12.05 9.15 -13.67
C ILE A 152 -11.47 10.56 -13.77
N GLN A 153 -10.26 10.71 -14.34
CA GLN A 153 -9.55 11.97 -14.45
C GLN A 153 -9.81 12.66 -15.77
N GLY A 154 -9.58 13.99 -15.80
CA GLY A 154 -9.60 14.85 -16.98
C GLY A 154 -8.22 15.44 -17.28
N GLY A 155 -8.17 16.71 -17.63
CA GLY A 155 -6.92 17.43 -17.91
C GLY A 155 -5.94 17.32 -16.73
N PRO A 156 -4.67 16.94 -16.98
CA PRO A 156 -3.70 16.74 -15.93
C PRO A 156 -3.23 18.05 -15.30
N LEU A 157 -2.88 18.01 -14.02
CA LEU A 157 -2.22 19.11 -13.31
C LEU A 157 -0.70 19.03 -13.59
N GLU A 158 -0.24 19.62 -14.68
CA GLU A 158 1.14 19.49 -15.17
C GLU A 158 2.17 20.01 -14.17
N HIS A 159 1.87 21.06 -13.39
CA HIS A 159 2.74 21.54 -12.31
C HIS A 159 2.93 20.47 -11.20
N VAL A 160 1.90 19.67 -10.90
CA VAL A 160 2.00 18.56 -9.96
C VAL A 160 2.86 17.43 -10.55
N ILE A 161 2.72 17.16 -11.85
CA ILE A 161 3.53 16.14 -12.54
C ILE A 161 5.01 16.57 -12.53
N ALA A 162 5.31 17.82 -12.84
CA ALA A 162 6.67 18.36 -12.77
C ALA A 162 7.24 18.30 -11.35
N ALA A 163 6.45 18.66 -10.34
CA ALA A 163 6.86 18.56 -8.94
C ALA A 163 7.10 17.09 -8.49
N LYS A 164 6.33 16.13 -9.01
CA LYS A 164 6.61 14.69 -8.77
C LYS A 164 7.95 14.28 -9.36
N ALA A 165 8.28 14.75 -10.57
CA ALA A 165 9.57 14.44 -11.21
C ALA A 165 10.74 14.94 -10.37
N VAL A 166 10.65 16.17 -9.83
CA VAL A 166 11.66 16.71 -8.90
C VAL A 166 11.76 15.86 -7.64
N ALA A 167 10.64 15.55 -6.98
CA ALA A 167 10.63 14.74 -5.77
C ALA A 167 11.21 13.34 -5.98
N PHE A 168 10.95 12.72 -7.13
CA PHE A 168 11.52 11.42 -7.47
C PHE A 168 13.02 11.51 -7.76
N GLY A 169 13.48 12.60 -8.40
CA GLY A 169 14.88 12.89 -8.58
C GLY A 169 15.61 13.00 -7.22
N GLU A 170 15.05 13.78 -6.29
CA GLU A 170 15.58 13.88 -4.92
C GLU A 170 15.61 12.51 -4.20
N ALA A 171 14.60 11.67 -4.41
CA ALA A 171 14.53 10.34 -3.78
C ALA A 171 15.60 9.37 -4.28
N LEU A 172 16.24 9.64 -5.41
CA LEU A 172 17.36 8.87 -5.94
C LEU A 172 18.72 9.28 -5.36
N GLU A 173 18.80 10.43 -4.70
CA GLU A 173 20.06 10.96 -4.14
C GLU A 173 20.44 10.24 -2.83
N PRO A 174 21.76 10.07 -2.56
CA PRO A 174 22.22 9.41 -1.34
C PRO A 174 21.75 10.09 -0.04
N GLU A 175 21.61 11.41 -0.06
CA GLU A 175 21.13 12.22 1.06
C GLU A 175 19.70 11.85 1.46
N TYR A 176 18.88 11.44 0.50
CA TYR A 176 17.53 10.99 0.78
C TYR A 176 17.48 9.71 1.63
N LYS A 177 18.39 8.77 1.36
CA LYS A 177 18.54 7.56 2.16
C LYS A 177 18.96 7.89 3.59
N THR A 178 19.91 8.82 3.75
CA THR A 178 20.36 9.31 5.07
C THR A 178 19.20 9.95 5.83
N TYR A 179 18.43 10.80 5.16
CA TYR A 179 17.22 11.41 5.73
C TYR A 179 16.20 10.38 6.20
N GLN A 180 15.87 9.41 5.37
CA GLN A 180 14.88 8.37 5.71
C GLN A 180 15.37 7.44 6.84
N ALA A 181 16.67 7.15 6.89
CA ALA A 181 17.28 6.42 8.01
C ALA A 181 17.12 7.18 9.34
N GLN A 182 17.30 8.51 9.31
CA GLN A 182 17.07 9.35 10.49
C GLN A 182 15.60 9.38 10.91
N VAL A 183 14.66 9.42 9.95
CA VAL A 183 13.21 9.33 10.23
C VAL A 183 12.89 8.04 10.99
N LYS A 184 13.41 6.90 10.52
CA LYS A 184 13.23 5.59 11.16
C LYS A 184 13.84 5.56 12.57
N ALA A 185 15.04 6.09 12.73
CA ALA A 185 15.73 6.16 14.02
C ALA A 185 14.97 7.04 15.02
N ASN A 186 14.42 8.17 14.58
CA ASN A 186 13.63 9.06 15.43
C ASN A 186 12.34 8.37 15.92
N ALA A 187 11.63 7.66 15.03
CA ALA A 187 10.43 6.91 15.41
C ALA A 187 10.74 5.82 16.45
N ALA A 188 11.82 5.07 16.26
CA ALA A 188 12.28 4.06 17.20
C ALA A 188 12.65 4.66 18.57
N ALA A 189 13.37 5.80 18.58
CA ALA A 189 13.72 6.51 19.81
C ALA A 189 12.48 7.02 20.55
N MET A 190 11.49 7.55 19.84
CA MET A 190 10.23 7.98 20.44
C MET A 190 9.45 6.80 21.02
N ALA A 191 9.30 5.71 20.28
CA ALA A 191 8.62 4.51 20.77
C ALA A 191 9.28 3.98 22.04
N LYS A 192 10.62 3.93 22.08
CA LYS A 192 11.38 3.55 23.27
C LYS A 192 11.12 4.49 24.44
N ALA A 193 11.17 5.79 24.22
CA ALA A 193 10.95 6.78 25.28
C ALA A 193 9.55 6.68 25.89
N PHE A 194 8.53 6.39 25.10
CA PHE A 194 7.17 6.13 25.62
C PHE A 194 7.11 4.84 26.41
N THR A 195 7.71 3.77 25.92
CA THR A 195 7.76 2.48 26.62
C THR A 195 8.49 2.58 27.95
N ASP A 196 9.63 3.27 27.98
CA ASP A 196 10.40 3.51 29.22
C ASP A 196 9.62 4.29 30.27
N LYS A 197 8.64 5.09 29.85
CA LYS A 197 7.71 5.83 30.73
C LYS A 197 6.43 5.03 31.10
N GLY A 198 6.35 3.77 30.70
CA GLY A 198 5.22 2.91 31.00
C GLY A 198 4.03 3.02 30.06
N TYR A 199 4.14 3.75 28.95
CA TYR A 199 3.09 3.77 27.94
C TYR A 199 3.15 2.51 27.06
N LYS A 200 1.98 1.98 26.72
CA LYS A 200 1.87 0.83 25.83
C LYS A 200 1.94 1.30 24.37
N ILE A 201 2.96 0.84 23.64
CA ILE A 201 3.03 0.98 22.20
C ILE A 201 2.44 -0.28 21.56
N ILE A 202 1.48 -0.12 20.66
CA ILE A 202 0.88 -1.22 19.91
C ILE A 202 1.99 -1.96 19.13
N SER A 203 1.96 -3.28 19.13
CA SER A 203 3.00 -4.17 18.60
C SER A 203 4.38 -4.07 19.28
N GLY A 204 4.52 -3.36 20.41
CA GLY A 204 5.75 -3.29 21.20
C GLY A 204 6.86 -2.44 20.58
N GLY A 205 6.57 -1.59 19.59
CA GLY A 205 7.58 -0.74 18.95
C GLY A 205 7.28 -0.44 17.48
N THR A 206 8.29 -0.03 16.73
CA THR A 206 8.15 0.34 15.32
C THR A 206 9.31 -0.13 14.46
N ASP A 207 9.02 -0.49 13.22
CA ASP A 207 9.99 -0.79 12.16
C ASP A 207 10.03 0.31 11.10
N ASN A 208 9.14 1.31 11.17
CA ASN A 208 8.99 2.38 10.18
C ASN A 208 8.96 3.78 10.83
N HIS A 209 8.21 4.72 10.25
CA HIS A 209 8.10 6.14 10.66
C HIS A 209 6.96 6.41 11.67
N SER A 210 6.12 5.42 11.96
CA SER A 210 4.94 5.55 12.84
C SER A 210 5.06 4.66 14.07
N MET A 211 4.23 4.93 15.08
CA MET A 211 4.17 4.12 16.30
C MET A 211 2.75 4.10 16.88
#